data_030fcad8faa5cdd91bcb4661212e3c8c
#
_entry.id   030fcad8faa5cdd91bcb4661212e3c8c
#
_cell.length_a   1.000
_cell.length_b   1.000
_cell.length_c   1.000
_cell.angle_alpha   90.00
_cell.angle_beta   90.00
_cell.angle_gamma   90.00
#
_symmetry.space_group_name_H-M   'P 1'
#
loop_
_entity.id
_entity.type
_entity.pdbx_description
1 polymer ?
#
loop_
_entity_poly.entity_id
_entity_poly.type
_entity_poly.pdbx_seq_one_letter_code
_entity_poly.pdbx_strand_id
1 'polypeptide(L)'
;MLKARVITALVLLAGLLAALFLLPAFGWLVFASLICAVAASEWATMLGFGGASRHVYAGILGALCLASGTVAGLHQEATVAPFGLAPVYAVSALFWVLCVPFWLRARWQLPGRGAAALIGLVLLLPPSLAIAHLRLLSPWLLLGVMAAVWIADIAAYFTGRAFGRRKLAPAIS
;
A
#
# COMPACT_ATOMS: atom_id res chain seq x y z
N MET A 1 -20.77 -18.47 7.90
CA MET A 1 -19.55 -17.92 7.28
C MET A 1 -19.71 -16.47 6.77
N LEU A 2 -20.80 -16.08 6.06
CA LEU A 2 -20.98 -14.70 5.54
C LEU A 2 -21.11 -13.66 6.66
N LYS A 3 -21.92 -13.92 7.69
CA LYS A 3 -22.11 -12.99 8.83
C LYS A 3 -20.80 -12.59 9.51
N ALA A 4 -19.91 -13.54 9.77
CA ALA A 4 -18.62 -13.25 10.40
C ALA A 4 -17.74 -12.32 9.53
N ARG A 5 -17.71 -12.56 8.21
CA ARG A 5 -16.96 -11.71 7.25
C ARG A 5 -17.51 -10.30 7.21
N VAL A 6 -18.85 -10.15 7.21
CA VAL A 6 -19.49 -8.82 7.21
C VAL A 6 -19.18 -8.07 8.51
N ILE A 7 -19.29 -8.73 9.66
CA ILE A 7 -18.97 -8.12 10.96
C ILE A 7 -17.52 -7.69 11.00
N THR A 8 -16.57 -8.54 10.59
CA THR A 8 -15.15 -8.19 10.56
C THR A 8 -14.89 -7.00 9.63
N ALA A 9 -15.51 -6.97 8.44
CA ALA A 9 -15.36 -5.85 7.51
C ALA A 9 -15.90 -4.54 8.10
N LEU A 10 -17.04 -4.57 8.77
CA LEU A 10 -17.62 -3.39 9.42
C LEU A 10 -16.77 -2.90 10.59
N VAL A 11 -16.22 -3.80 11.41
CA VAL A 11 -15.31 -3.44 12.51
C VAL A 11 -14.02 -2.82 11.96
N LEU A 12 -13.42 -3.40 10.93
CA LEU A 12 -12.23 -2.86 10.30
C LEU A 12 -12.49 -1.50 9.64
N LEU A 13 -13.63 -1.34 8.97
CA LEU A 13 -14.03 -0.06 8.39
C LEU A 13 -14.24 1.01 9.45
N ALA A 14 -14.95 0.68 10.55
CA ALA A 14 -15.17 1.61 11.65
C ALA A 14 -13.83 2.00 12.31
N GLY A 15 -12.92 1.04 12.53
CA GLY A 15 -11.59 1.30 13.05
C GLY A 15 -10.75 2.19 12.12
N LEU A 16 -10.82 1.95 10.82
CA LEU A 16 -10.14 2.78 9.82
C LEU A 16 -10.69 4.21 9.81
N LEU A 17 -12.02 4.38 9.82
CA LEU A 17 -12.64 5.70 9.86
C LEU A 17 -12.30 6.43 11.16
N ALA A 18 -12.34 5.75 12.29
CA ALA A 18 -11.92 6.32 13.57
C ALA A 18 -10.44 6.77 13.51
N ALA A 19 -9.55 5.93 13.02
CA ALA A 19 -8.13 6.27 12.85
C ALA A 19 -7.94 7.47 11.89
N LEU A 20 -8.67 7.49 10.77
CA LEU A 20 -8.60 8.54 9.76
C LEU A 20 -8.98 9.92 10.31
N PHE A 21 -10.03 9.99 11.13
CA PHE A 21 -10.58 11.28 11.59
C PHE A 21 -10.12 11.68 12.99
N LEU A 22 -9.73 10.73 13.85
CA LEU A 22 -9.40 11.01 15.26
C LEU A 22 -7.90 11.04 15.56
N LEU A 23 -7.05 10.35 14.77
CA LEU A 23 -5.62 10.36 15.03
C LEU A 23 -5.00 11.72 14.68
N PRO A 24 -4.06 12.24 15.50
CA PRO A 24 -3.22 13.37 15.11
C PRO A 24 -2.30 12.97 13.95
N ALA A 25 -1.68 13.94 13.24
CA ALA A 25 -0.82 13.70 12.09
C ALA A 25 0.29 12.66 12.36
N PHE A 26 0.98 12.79 13.49
CA PHE A 26 2.00 11.81 13.89
C PHE A 26 1.41 10.41 14.15
N GLY A 27 0.28 10.32 14.83
CA GLY A 27 -0.40 9.04 15.07
C GLY A 27 -0.82 8.35 13.78
N TRP A 28 -1.28 9.13 12.81
CA TRP A 28 -1.62 8.62 11.48
C TRP A 28 -0.38 8.16 10.70
N LEU A 29 0.75 8.90 10.77
CA LEU A 29 2.00 8.48 10.16
C LEU A 29 2.51 7.16 10.77
N VAL A 30 2.43 6.99 12.08
CA VAL A 30 2.74 5.71 12.75
C VAL A 30 1.82 4.61 12.26
N PHE A 31 0.52 4.86 12.16
CA PHE A 31 -0.45 3.89 11.65
C PHE A 31 -0.14 3.47 10.19
N ALA A 32 0.16 4.43 9.29
CA ALA A 32 0.57 4.14 7.92
C ALA A 32 1.89 3.33 7.87
N SER A 33 2.84 3.62 8.76
CA SER A 33 4.10 2.88 8.87
C SER A 33 3.90 1.45 9.37
N LEU A 34 2.94 1.22 10.27
CA LEU A 34 2.57 -0.12 10.70
C LEU A 34 1.90 -0.92 9.56
N ILE A 35 1.04 -0.28 8.77
CA ILE A 35 0.47 -0.90 7.56
C ILE A 35 1.58 -1.28 6.59
N CYS A 36 2.56 -0.39 6.36
CA CYS A 36 3.73 -0.67 5.54
C CYS A 36 4.51 -1.89 6.06
N ALA A 37 4.75 -1.99 7.37
CA ALA A 37 5.43 -3.12 7.97
C ALA A 37 4.65 -4.44 7.80
N VAL A 38 3.33 -4.41 7.99
CA VAL A 38 2.48 -5.59 7.76
C VAL A 38 2.56 -6.03 6.30
N ALA A 39 2.37 -5.11 5.35
CA ALA A 39 2.48 -5.40 3.92
C ALA A 39 3.88 -5.92 3.55
N ALA A 40 4.93 -5.36 4.14
CA ALA A 40 6.30 -5.83 3.94
C ALA A 40 6.51 -7.24 4.51
N SER A 41 5.86 -7.60 5.62
CA SER A 41 5.91 -8.96 6.15
C SER A 41 5.25 -9.97 5.20
N GLU A 42 4.13 -9.63 4.59
CA GLU A 42 3.47 -10.48 3.59
C GLU A 42 4.33 -10.60 2.31
N TRP A 43 4.89 -9.50 1.83
CA TRP A 43 5.83 -9.52 0.71
C TRP A 43 7.04 -10.43 1.00
N ALA A 44 7.66 -10.30 2.17
CA ALA A 44 8.76 -11.15 2.59
C ALA A 44 8.39 -12.64 2.63
N THR A 45 7.15 -12.96 3.03
CA THR A 45 6.63 -14.33 3.03
C THR A 45 6.54 -14.88 1.60
N MET A 46 6.07 -14.08 0.64
CA MET A 46 6.01 -14.45 -0.78
C MET A 46 7.41 -14.70 -1.37
N LEU A 47 8.43 -14.00 -0.86
CA LEU A 47 9.83 -14.20 -1.25
C LEU A 47 10.50 -15.42 -0.59
N GLY A 48 9.78 -16.13 0.28
CA GLY A 48 10.30 -17.27 1.03
C GLY A 48 11.25 -16.86 2.16
N PHE A 49 11.12 -15.64 2.69
CA PHE A 49 11.76 -15.27 3.96
C PHE A 49 11.01 -15.95 5.10
N GLY A 50 11.75 -16.57 6.01
CA GLY A 50 11.18 -17.24 7.18
C GLY A 50 11.74 -16.69 8.48
N GLY A 51 11.05 -16.97 9.60
CA GLY A 51 11.53 -16.64 10.94
C GLY A 51 11.89 -15.16 11.12
N ALA A 52 13.05 -14.89 11.68
CA ALA A 52 13.53 -13.56 12.01
C ALA A 52 13.69 -12.64 10.78
N SER A 53 14.14 -13.17 9.65
CA SER A 53 14.40 -12.34 8.45
C SER A 53 13.16 -11.66 7.90
N ARG A 54 12.00 -12.31 8.00
CA ARG A 54 10.70 -11.71 7.65
C ARG A 54 10.38 -10.50 8.52
N HIS A 55 10.54 -10.64 9.83
CA HIS A 55 10.24 -9.55 10.79
C HIS A 55 11.25 -8.42 10.71
N VAL A 56 12.53 -8.75 10.47
CA VAL A 56 13.59 -7.74 10.25
C VAL A 56 13.27 -6.90 9.01
N TYR A 57 12.91 -7.53 7.89
CA TYR A 57 12.55 -6.82 6.67
C TYR A 57 11.30 -5.92 6.89
N ALA A 58 10.27 -6.43 7.54
CA ALA A 58 9.07 -5.69 7.88
C ALA A 58 9.38 -4.48 8.79
N GLY A 59 10.21 -4.68 9.81
CA GLY A 59 10.65 -3.62 10.72
C GLY A 59 11.45 -2.55 10.01
N ILE A 60 12.34 -2.93 9.09
CA ILE A 60 13.14 -1.99 8.28
C ILE A 60 12.21 -1.12 7.43
N LEU A 61 11.26 -1.69 6.69
CA LEU A 61 10.35 -0.91 5.85
C LEU A 61 9.43 0.00 6.66
N GLY A 62 8.89 -0.49 7.77
CA GLY A 62 8.09 0.34 8.68
C GLY A 62 8.89 1.51 9.26
N ALA A 63 10.12 1.25 9.71
CA ALA A 63 11.02 2.29 10.22
C ALA A 63 11.42 3.29 9.14
N LEU A 64 11.71 2.83 7.92
CA LEU A 64 11.99 3.70 6.77
C LEU A 64 10.79 4.58 6.41
N CYS A 65 9.57 4.02 6.45
CA CYS A 65 8.34 4.77 6.20
C CYS A 65 8.18 5.88 7.26
N LEU A 66 8.32 5.55 8.54
CA LEU A 66 8.22 6.50 9.63
C LEU A 66 9.30 7.59 9.52
N ALA A 67 10.55 7.20 9.33
CA ALA A 67 11.67 8.12 9.20
C ALA A 67 11.53 9.05 7.99
N SER A 68 11.19 8.50 6.81
CA SER A 68 10.98 9.30 5.59
C SER A 68 9.79 10.25 5.74
N GLY A 69 8.71 9.79 6.35
CA GLY A 69 7.54 10.63 6.62
C GLY A 69 7.82 11.75 7.63
N THR A 70 8.62 11.48 8.67
CA THR A 70 9.01 12.52 9.64
C THR A 70 9.95 13.54 9.01
N VAL A 71 10.94 13.13 8.24
CA VAL A 71 11.84 14.04 7.49
C VAL A 71 11.07 14.88 6.48
N ALA A 72 10.06 14.30 5.82
CA ALA A 72 9.19 15.03 4.90
C ALA A 72 8.18 15.98 5.59
N GLY A 73 8.08 15.97 6.92
CA GLY A 73 7.16 16.83 7.66
C GLY A 73 5.73 16.28 7.79
N LEU A 74 5.46 15.02 7.42
CA LEU A 74 4.13 14.42 7.48
C LEU A 74 3.60 14.19 8.91
N HIS A 75 4.41 14.44 9.92
CA HIS A 75 4.05 14.36 11.33
C HIS A 75 3.45 15.65 11.89
N GLN A 76 3.47 16.73 11.11
CA GLN A 76 3.00 18.07 11.52
C GLN A 76 1.67 18.37 10.84
N GLU A 77 0.76 19.01 11.57
CA GLU A 77 -0.54 19.44 11.03
C GLU A 77 -0.46 20.75 10.23
N ALA A 78 0.73 21.34 10.15
CA ALA A 78 0.96 22.56 9.39
C ALA A 78 1.05 22.28 7.88
N THR A 79 0.50 23.18 7.08
CA THR A 79 0.43 23.14 5.61
C THR A 79 1.77 23.36 4.90
N VAL A 80 2.87 22.83 5.43
CA VAL A 80 4.16 22.89 4.75
C VAL A 80 4.16 21.81 3.66
N ALA A 81 4.44 22.19 2.42
CA ALA A 81 4.58 21.26 1.31
C ALA A 81 5.62 20.18 1.68
N PRO A 82 5.27 18.88 1.63
CA PRO A 82 6.16 17.82 2.05
C PRO A 82 7.44 17.83 1.24
N PHE A 83 8.56 18.00 1.92
CA PHE A 83 9.86 18.07 1.26
C PHE A 83 10.29 16.71 0.72
N GLY A 84 10.74 16.69 -0.52
CA GLY A 84 11.41 15.53 -1.12
C GLY A 84 10.51 14.34 -1.53
N LEU A 85 9.17 14.41 -1.37
CA LEU A 85 8.28 13.30 -1.73
C LEU A 85 7.98 13.22 -3.24
N ALA A 86 8.05 14.32 -3.97
CA ALA A 86 7.76 14.34 -5.39
C ALA A 86 8.61 13.35 -6.21
N PRO A 87 9.94 13.28 -6.06
CA PRO A 87 10.74 12.28 -6.77
C PRO A 87 10.42 10.84 -6.34
N VAL A 88 10.08 10.60 -5.08
CA VAL A 88 9.69 9.27 -4.59
C VAL A 88 8.41 8.79 -5.28
N TYR A 89 7.42 9.67 -5.40
CA TYR A 89 6.17 9.37 -6.11
C TYR A 89 6.39 9.22 -7.62
N ALA A 90 7.24 10.08 -8.22
CA ALA A 90 7.56 9.99 -9.65
C ALA A 90 8.22 8.65 -10.00
N VAL A 91 9.22 8.22 -9.21
CA VAL A 91 9.87 6.91 -9.41
C VAL A 91 8.87 5.77 -9.27
N SER A 92 8.01 5.82 -8.25
CA SER A 92 6.96 4.81 -8.07
C SER A 92 5.97 4.80 -9.24
N ALA A 93 5.49 5.96 -9.68
CA ALA A 93 4.58 6.07 -10.81
C ALA A 93 5.21 5.53 -12.11
N LEU A 94 6.45 5.88 -12.40
CA LEU A 94 7.19 5.36 -13.55
C LEU A 94 7.36 3.84 -13.47
N PHE A 95 7.67 3.32 -12.29
CA PHE A 95 7.76 1.88 -12.08
C PHE A 95 6.42 1.18 -12.40
N TRP A 96 5.30 1.68 -11.87
CA TRP A 96 3.98 1.09 -12.10
C TRP A 96 3.52 1.21 -13.55
N VAL A 97 3.76 2.35 -14.20
CA VAL A 97 3.28 2.61 -15.58
C VAL A 97 4.17 1.95 -16.63
N LEU A 98 5.48 1.91 -16.41
CA LEU A 98 6.44 1.39 -17.39
C LEU A 98 6.91 -0.03 -17.06
N CYS A 99 7.47 -0.24 -15.86
CA CYS A 99 8.12 -1.51 -15.54
C CYS A 99 7.12 -2.65 -15.35
N VAL A 100 6.02 -2.42 -14.62
CA VAL A 100 5.07 -3.48 -14.29
C VAL A 100 4.38 -4.06 -15.53
N PRO A 101 3.87 -3.29 -16.51
CA PRO A 101 3.27 -3.85 -17.72
C PRO A 101 4.25 -4.68 -18.55
N PHE A 102 5.50 -4.21 -18.70
CA PHE A 102 6.54 -4.97 -19.39
C PHE A 102 6.90 -6.25 -18.64
N TRP A 103 7.02 -6.17 -17.31
CA TRP A 103 7.30 -7.34 -16.46
C TRP A 103 6.23 -8.41 -16.61
N LEU A 104 4.96 -8.03 -16.50
CA LEU A 104 3.84 -8.97 -16.64
C LEU A 104 3.79 -9.57 -18.05
N ARG A 105 4.01 -8.76 -19.09
CA ARG A 105 4.03 -9.23 -20.49
C ARG A 105 5.20 -10.19 -20.75
N ALA A 106 6.38 -9.85 -20.28
CA ALA A 106 7.59 -10.64 -20.48
C ALA A 106 7.72 -11.82 -19.50
N ARG A 107 6.83 -11.90 -18.48
CA ARG A 107 6.86 -12.94 -17.42
C ARG A 107 8.23 -13.04 -16.75
N TRP A 108 8.88 -11.91 -16.51
CA TRP A 108 10.20 -11.88 -15.90
C TRP A 108 10.20 -12.58 -14.54
N GLN A 109 11.16 -13.48 -14.37
CA GLN A 109 11.44 -14.06 -13.06
C GLN A 109 12.44 -13.17 -12.33
N LEU A 110 12.23 -12.98 -11.04
CA LEU A 110 13.14 -12.20 -10.23
C LEU A 110 14.47 -12.93 -10.07
N PRO A 111 15.60 -12.24 -10.31
CA PRO A 111 16.93 -12.88 -10.30
C PRO A 111 17.39 -13.31 -8.91
N GLY A 112 16.60 -13.09 -7.86
CA GLY A 112 16.89 -13.53 -6.49
C GLY A 112 16.13 -12.74 -5.43
N ARG A 113 16.22 -13.22 -4.19
CA ARG A 113 15.52 -12.63 -3.03
C ARG A 113 15.93 -11.19 -2.75
N GLY A 114 17.18 -10.82 -2.98
CA GLY A 114 17.67 -9.46 -2.77
C GLY A 114 17.04 -8.44 -3.74
N ALA A 115 17.03 -8.76 -5.03
CA ALA A 115 16.36 -7.91 -6.03
C ALA A 115 14.86 -7.78 -5.75
N ALA A 116 14.22 -8.89 -5.37
CA ALA A 116 12.81 -8.90 -5.01
C ALA A 116 12.51 -8.06 -3.75
N ALA A 117 13.42 -8.05 -2.77
CA ALA A 117 13.31 -7.21 -1.58
C ALA A 117 13.42 -5.70 -1.94
N LEU A 118 14.33 -5.32 -2.83
CA LEU A 118 14.44 -3.94 -3.32
C LEU A 118 13.18 -3.50 -4.10
N ILE A 119 12.60 -4.39 -4.89
CA ILE A 119 11.33 -4.11 -5.56
C ILE A 119 10.21 -3.90 -4.55
N GLY A 120 10.16 -4.70 -3.48
CA GLY A 120 9.21 -4.49 -2.39
C GLY A 120 9.31 -3.11 -1.74
N LEU A 121 10.51 -2.54 -1.64
CA LEU A 121 10.69 -1.17 -1.16
C LEU A 121 10.00 -0.14 -2.09
N VAL A 122 10.17 -0.27 -3.40
CA VAL A 122 9.52 0.62 -4.39
C VAL A 122 8.01 0.40 -4.44
N LEU A 123 7.53 -0.82 -4.19
CA LEU A 123 6.11 -1.16 -4.19
C LEU A 123 5.37 -0.68 -2.94
N LEU A 124 6.01 -0.70 -1.77
CA LEU A 124 5.32 -0.55 -0.48
C LEU A 124 5.57 0.81 0.18
N LEU A 125 6.79 1.34 0.10
CA LEU A 125 7.13 2.59 0.77
C LEU A 125 6.40 3.81 0.19
N PRO A 126 6.43 4.07 -1.15
CA PRO A 126 5.78 5.26 -1.71
C PRO A 126 4.25 5.28 -1.50
N PRO A 127 3.49 4.17 -1.70
CA PRO A 127 2.05 4.18 -1.40
C PRO A 127 1.75 4.43 0.08
N SER A 128 2.55 3.91 0.99
CA SER A 128 2.36 4.14 2.43
C SER A 128 2.59 5.60 2.80
N LEU A 129 3.61 6.23 2.24
CA LEU A 129 3.85 7.68 2.37
C LEU A 129 2.73 8.50 1.71
N ALA A 130 2.22 8.06 0.55
CA ALA A 130 1.11 8.71 -0.12
C ALA A 130 -0.19 8.69 0.72
N ILE A 131 -0.47 7.59 1.40
CA ILE A 131 -1.60 7.49 2.35
C ILE A 131 -1.44 8.51 3.49
N ALA A 132 -0.23 8.64 4.05
CA ALA A 132 0.04 9.62 5.09
C ALA A 132 -0.10 11.06 4.56
N HIS A 133 0.44 11.34 3.38
CA HIS A 133 0.39 12.65 2.74
C HIS A 133 -1.03 13.06 2.34
N LEU A 134 -1.79 12.18 1.69
CA LEU A 134 -3.17 12.47 1.28
C LEU A 134 -4.06 12.81 2.46
N ARG A 135 -3.90 12.11 3.59
CA ARG A 135 -4.65 12.41 4.81
C ARG A 135 -4.27 13.78 5.37
N LEU A 136 -3.00 14.17 5.28
CA LEU A 136 -2.53 15.48 5.71
C LEU A 136 -3.15 16.61 4.87
N LEU A 137 -3.32 16.39 3.55
CA LEU A 137 -4.03 17.31 2.67
C LEU A 137 -5.51 17.40 3.01
N SER A 138 -6.17 16.26 3.13
CA SER A 138 -7.56 16.15 3.58
C SER A 138 -7.93 14.69 3.87
N PRO A 139 -8.49 14.37 5.05
CA PRO A 139 -9.04 13.04 5.32
C PRO A 139 -10.10 12.61 4.31
N TRP A 140 -10.90 13.55 3.82
CA TRP A 140 -11.92 13.30 2.80
C TRP A 140 -11.33 12.98 1.43
N LEU A 141 -10.20 13.60 1.08
CA LEU A 141 -9.48 13.28 -0.16
C LEU A 141 -8.97 11.85 -0.12
N LEU A 142 -8.33 11.44 0.97
CA LEU A 142 -7.87 10.06 1.14
C LEU A 142 -9.04 9.07 1.09
N LEU A 143 -10.12 9.37 1.81
CA LEU A 143 -11.32 8.52 1.79
C LEU A 143 -11.91 8.41 0.39
N GLY A 144 -11.93 9.49 -0.38
CA GLY A 144 -12.39 9.50 -1.77
C GLY A 144 -11.53 8.61 -2.67
N VAL A 145 -10.20 8.67 -2.54
CA VAL A 145 -9.27 7.80 -3.27
C VAL A 145 -9.48 6.33 -2.89
N MET A 146 -9.61 6.02 -1.60
CA MET A 146 -9.88 4.65 -1.14
C MET A 146 -11.23 4.14 -1.64
N ALA A 147 -12.27 4.97 -1.58
CA ALA A 147 -13.60 4.62 -2.08
C ALA A 147 -13.59 4.34 -3.58
N ALA A 148 -12.85 5.12 -4.38
CA ALA A 148 -12.70 4.88 -5.81
C ALA A 148 -12.08 3.51 -6.09
N VAL A 149 -11.04 3.12 -5.35
CA VAL A 149 -10.42 1.79 -5.46
C VAL A 149 -11.41 0.69 -5.08
N TRP A 150 -12.11 0.83 -3.94
CA TRP A 150 -13.10 -0.17 -3.51
C TRP A 150 -14.25 -0.32 -4.50
N ILE A 151 -14.75 0.77 -5.05
CA ILE A 151 -15.81 0.73 -6.08
C ILE A 151 -15.30 0.06 -7.34
N ALA A 152 -14.08 0.35 -7.78
CA ALA A 152 -13.46 -0.30 -8.93
C ALA A 152 -13.33 -1.82 -8.74
N ASP A 153 -12.86 -2.27 -7.57
CA ASP A 153 -12.72 -3.68 -7.24
C ASP A 153 -14.08 -4.39 -7.19
N ILE A 154 -15.07 -3.77 -6.56
CA ILE A 154 -16.45 -4.29 -6.49
C ILE A 154 -17.04 -4.39 -7.90
N ALA A 155 -16.91 -3.32 -8.71
CA ALA A 155 -17.39 -3.30 -10.08
C ALA A 155 -16.71 -4.36 -10.93
N ALA A 156 -15.38 -4.49 -10.83
CA ALA A 156 -14.61 -5.53 -11.53
C ALA A 156 -15.04 -6.95 -11.14
N TYR A 157 -15.31 -7.18 -9.85
CA TYR A 157 -15.81 -8.48 -9.39
C TYR A 157 -17.18 -8.82 -9.98
N PHE A 158 -18.14 -7.90 -9.90
CA PHE A 158 -19.50 -8.16 -10.40
C PHE A 158 -19.56 -8.24 -11.92
N THR A 159 -18.84 -7.39 -12.64
CA THR A 159 -18.76 -7.46 -14.10
C THR A 159 -18.06 -8.71 -14.57
N GLY A 160 -16.97 -9.10 -13.91
CA GLY A 160 -16.28 -10.36 -14.19
C GLY A 160 -17.15 -11.59 -13.95
N ARG A 161 -18.00 -11.55 -12.90
CA ARG A 161 -18.95 -12.65 -12.61
C ARG A 161 -20.14 -12.68 -13.59
N ALA A 162 -20.64 -11.50 -14.00
CA ALA A 162 -21.84 -11.42 -14.87
C ALA A 162 -21.50 -11.66 -16.35
N PHE A 163 -20.38 -11.10 -16.82
CA PHE A 163 -20.02 -11.08 -18.23
C PHE A 163 -18.75 -11.83 -18.58
N GLY A 164 -17.98 -12.29 -17.59
CA GLY A 164 -16.69 -12.95 -17.78
C GLY A 164 -16.83 -14.33 -18.40
N ARG A 165 -16.56 -14.43 -19.72
CA ARG A 165 -16.58 -15.72 -20.47
C ARG A 165 -15.20 -16.31 -20.64
N ARG A 166 -14.15 -15.51 -20.62
CA ARG A 166 -12.75 -15.92 -20.79
C ARG A 166 -11.86 -15.27 -19.72
N LYS A 167 -10.94 -16.04 -19.19
CA LYS A 167 -9.91 -15.50 -18.30
C LYS A 167 -8.96 -14.60 -19.11
N LEU A 168 -8.74 -13.37 -18.66
CA LEU A 168 -7.82 -12.42 -19.31
C LEU A 168 -6.37 -12.91 -19.29
N ALA A 169 -5.97 -13.53 -18.19
CA ALA A 169 -4.60 -14.03 -18.00
C ALA A 169 -4.62 -15.39 -17.28
N PRO A 170 -4.95 -16.51 -17.97
CA PRO A 170 -5.06 -17.83 -17.34
C PRO A 170 -3.77 -18.30 -16.66
N ALA A 171 -2.62 -17.78 -17.11
CA ALA A 171 -1.31 -18.11 -16.56
C ALA A 171 -0.95 -17.33 -15.27
N ILE A 172 -1.72 -16.28 -14.92
CA ILE A 172 -1.47 -15.42 -13.76
C ILE A 172 -2.59 -15.54 -12.73
N SER A 173 -3.80 -15.79 -13.20
CA SER A 173 -5.00 -15.89 -12.37
C SER A 173 -5.73 -17.22 -12.56
#